data_e478b9affd59aa417bbce3043808b308
#
_entry.id   e478b9affd59aa417bbce3043808b308
#
_cell.length_a   1.000
_cell.length_b   1.000
_cell.length_c   1.000
_cell.angle_alpha   90.00
_cell.angle_beta   90.00
_cell.angle_gamma   90.00
#
_symmetry.space_group_name_H-M   'P 1'
#
loop_
_entity.id
_entity.type
_entity.pdbx_description
1 polymer ?
#
loop_
_entity_poly.entity_id
_entity_poly.type
_entity_poly.pdbx_seq_one_letter_code
_entity_poly.pdbx_strand_id
1 'polypeptide(L)'
;MDHFEIAIVGAGISGLMAATYLAEKDKNSVLFDKGRGPGGRMSTRRFGEFRLDHGAQFFTVRDPRFEKYVQSWEKAGVAKIWCKGFSGAGDGHPRFRGTEGMNSIPKWLAGQLDVRTGHKVKSVRFVNQFWHLDFEESPSVSADQLLITSPVPQTIALLEAGQVELSTSTKNYLSLISYDPCIAMMVLPKHPLSMPEHGGWQINEEPLQFIADNQLKGLPNPGQALTFHLGPQASTEHWESEPEKLIELVRGELRKRGKVLEIEDIQIHRWRYSHPARLHEESFIVAEGVQNLVFAGDAFAGPKIEGAALSGLSAAQAMIA
;
A
#
# COMPACT_ATOMS: atom_id res chain seq x y z
N MET A 1 5.73 -30.07 -6.67
CA MET A 1 4.99 -28.81 -6.58
C MET A 1 4.58 -28.66 -5.13
N ASP A 2 5.01 -27.57 -4.47
CA ASP A 2 4.62 -27.32 -3.08
C ASP A 2 3.12 -27.08 -3.00
N HIS A 3 2.51 -27.58 -1.94
CA HIS A 3 1.07 -27.43 -1.66
C HIS A 3 0.85 -26.74 -0.32
N PHE A 4 -0.09 -25.79 -0.27
CA PHE A 4 -0.39 -24.99 0.90
C PHE A 4 -1.90 -25.04 1.25
N GLU A 5 -2.25 -24.89 2.52
CA GLU A 5 -3.64 -24.74 2.94
C GLU A 5 -4.22 -23.44 2.36
N ILE A 6 -3.51 -22.32 2.53
CA ILE A 6 -3.96 -21.00 2.04
C ILE A 6 -2.81 -20.27 1.36
N ALA A 7 -3.01 -19.86 0.11
CA ALA A 7 -2.12 -18.96 -0.60
C ALA A 7 -2.70 -17.54 -0.63
N ILE A 8 -1.84 -16.55 -0.39
CA ILE A 8 -2.22 -15.13 -0.42
C ILE A 8 -1.37 -14.42 -1.47
N VAL A 9 -2.00 -13.75 -2.43
CA VAL A 9 -1.32 -12.92 -3.42
C VAL A 9 -1.31 -11.47 -2.95
N GLY A 10 -0.10 -10.98 -2.65
CA GLY A 10 0.17 -9.64 -2.15
C GLY A 10 0.55 -9.61 -0.67
N ALA A 11 1.76 -9.12 -0.36
CA ALA A 11 2.25 -8.84 1.00
C ALA A 11 2.13 -7.34 1.34
N GLY A 12 1.05 -6.69 0.88
CA GLY A 12 0.58 -5.41 1.40
C GLY A 12 -0.07 -5.58 2.77
N ILE A 13 -0.49 -4.48 3.39
CA ILE A 13 -1.07 -4.53 4.74
C ILE A 13 -2.31 -5.45 4.81
N SER A 14 -3.12 -5.53 3.77
CA SER A 14 -4.29 -6.42 3.73
C SER A 14 -3.88 -7.89 3.82
N GLY A 15 -2.96 -8.35 2.96
CA GLY A 15 -2.49 -9.72 2.97
C GLY A 15 -1.74 -10.08 4.26
N LEU A 16 -0.90 -9.17 4.77
CA LEU A 16 -0.17 -9.37 6.02
C LEU A 16 -1.12 -9.49 7.22
N MET A 17 -2.16 -8.66 7.30
CA MET A 17 -3.15 -8.75 8.37
C MET A 17 -4.03 -9.99 8.26
N ALA A 18 -4.36 -10.42 7.04
CA ALA A 18 -5.04 -11.70 6.82
C ALA A 18 -4.20 -12.86 7.33
N ALA A 19 -2.92 -12.94 6.94
CA ALA A 19 -2.02 -14.00 7.39
C ALA A 19 -1.76 -13.95 8.90
N THR A 20 -1.66 -12.75 9.49
CA THR A 20 -1.54 -12.60 10.95
C THR A 20 -2.74 -13.20 11.66
N TYR A 21 -3.96 -12.89 11.20
CA TYR A 21 -5.18 -13.47 11.77
C TYR A 21 -5.24 -14.99 11.60
N LEU A 22 -4.88 -15.52 10.43
CA LEU A 22 -4.82 -16.95 10.18
C LEU A 22 -3.84 -17.64 11.13
N ALA A 23 -2.66 -17.08 11.33
CA ALA A 23 -1.66 -17.60 12.28
C ALA A 23 -2.17 -17.56 13.74
N GLU A 24 -2.91 -16.52 14.15
CA GLU A 24 -3.59 -16.46 15.46
C GLU A 24 -4.64 -17.57 15.64
N LYS A 25 -5.05 -18.24 14.56
CA LYS A 25 -6.03 -19.34 14.51
C LYS A 25 -5.39 -20.70 14.14
N ASP A 26 -4.07 -20.81 14.26
CA ASP A 26 -3.31 -22.02 13.92
C ASP A 26 -3.54 -22.51 12.48
N LYS A 27 -3.81 -21.56 11.56
CA LYS A 27 -3.95 -21.82 10.12
C LYS A 27 -2.69 -21.46 9.37
N ASN A 28 -2.24 -22.37 8.51
CA ASN A 28 -1.04 -22.17 7.69
C ASN A 28 -1.36 -21.38 6.43
N SER A 29 -0.63 -20.31 6.22
CA SER A 29 -0.73 -19.52 4.99
C SER A 29 0.63 -19.09 4.48
N VAL A 30 0.76 -18.94 3.16
CA VAL A 30 1.94 -18.40 2.48
C VAL A 30 1.55 -17.17 1.68
N LEU A 31 2.36 -16.10 1.77
CA LEU A 31 2.17 -14.88 0.99
C LEU A 31 3.18 -14.83 -0.15
N PHE A 32 2.72 -14.48 -1.35
CA PHE A 32 3.57 -14.24 -2.51
C PHE A 32 3.46 -12.77 -2.93
N ASP A 33 4.60 -12.08 -3.03
CA ASP A 33 4.65 -10.70 -3.46
C ASP A 33 5.70 -10.48 -4.55
N LYS A 34 5.35 -9.69 -5.57
CA LYS A 34 6.26 -9.32 -6.66
C LYS A 34 7.37 -8.37 -6.25
N GLY A 35 7.17 -7.62 -5.16
CA GLY A 35 8.13 -6.65 -4.65
C GLY A 35 9.37 -7.31 -4.03
N ARG A 36 10.46 -6.56 -3.96
CA ARG A 36 11.70 -6.99 -3.27
C ARG A 36 11.54 -7.04 -1.74
N GLY A 37 10.44 -6.54 -1.23
CA GLY A 37 10.12 -6.51 0.19
C GLY A 37 8.63 -6.30 0.42
N PRO A 38 8.13 -6.65 1.62
CA PRO A 38 6.72 -6.51 1.96
C PRO A 38 6.31 -5.05 2.13
N GLY A 39 4.99 -4.80 2.08
CA GLY A 39 4.37 -3.52 2.41
C GLY A 39 3.63 -2.85 1.26
N GLY A 40 3.95 -3.17 0.00
CA GLY A 40 3.30 -2.56 -1.15
C GLY A 40 3.34 -1.02 -1.06
N ARG A 41 2.19 -0.36 -0.97
CA ARG A 41 2.08 1.10 -0.85
C ARG A 41 2.52 1.69 0.51
N MET A 42 2.86 0.87 1.50
CA MET A 42 3.57 1.28 2.72
C MET A 42 5.09 1.21 2.57
N SER A 43 5.61 1.36 1.37
CA SER A 43 7.04 1.22 1.10
C SER A 43 7.83 2.49 1.40
N THR A 44 9.05 2.28 1.92
CA THR A 44 10.06 3.30 2.15
C THR A 44 11.23 3.06 1.20
N ARG A 45 11.66 4.07 0.48
CA ARG A 45 12.79 4.04 -0.44
C ARG A 45 14.07 4.42 0.27
N ARG A 46 15.15 3.69 -0.01
CA ARG A 46 16.50 4.16 0.26
C ARG A 46 16.99 4.97 -0.92
N PHE A 47 17.53 6.15 -0.66
CA PHE A 47 18.08 7.06 -1.61
C PHE A 47 19.44 7.52 -1.09
N GLY A 48 20.51 6.79 -1.42
CA GLY A 48 21.79 6.89 -0.74
C GLY A 48 21.64 6.56 0.75
N GLU A 49 22.04 7.47 1.62
CA GLU A 49 21.89 7.34 3.07
C GLU A 49 20.49 7.74 3.56
N PHE A 50 19.68 8.37 2.69
CA PHE A 50 18.36 8.85 3.03
C PHE A 50 17.30 7.76 2.96
N ARG A 51 16.23 7.93 3.76
CA ARG A 51 15.02 7.11 3.74
C ARG A 51 13.82 8.01 3.53
N LEU A 52 13.02 7.70 2.51
CA LEU A 52 11.83 8.47 2.14
C LEU A 52 10.64 7.53 1.95
N ASP A 53 9.56 7.82 2.66
CA ASP A 53 8.29 7.18 2.39
C ASP A 53 7.71 7.78 1.10
N HIS A 54 7.47 6.95 0.10
CA HIS A 54 7.00 7.40 -1.22
C HIS A 54 5.59 6.90 -1.58
N GLY A 55 5.01 6.08 -0.73
CA GLY A 55 3.60 5.72 -0.74
C GLY A 55 2.87 6.42 0.42
N ALA A 56 2.19 5.64 1.26
CA ALA A 56 1.50 6.16 2.43
C ALA A 56 2.45 6.90 3.37
N GLN A 57 2.03 8.08 3.82
CA GLN A 57 2.85 8.91 4.70
C GLN A 57 2.51 8.68 6.18
N PHE A 58 1.27 8.30 6.46
CA PHE A 58 0.75 8.06 7.80
C PHE A 58 -0.52 7.22 7.72
N PHE A 59 -1.02 6.82 8.87
CA PHE A 59 -2.36 6.26 9.03
C PHE A 59 -3.03 6.77 10.29
N THR A 60 -4.34 6.62 10.36
CA THR A 60 -5.18 6.90 11.52
C THR A 60 -5.79 5.61 12.02
N VAL A 61 -6.25 5.61 13.26
CA VAL A 61 -6.90 4.47 13.91
C VAL A 61 -8.27 4.92 14.41
N ARG A 62 -9.30 4.20 14.03
CA ARG A 62 -10.69 4.49 14.40
C ARG A 62 -11.46 3.23 14.84
N ASP A 63 -11.13 2.07 14.24
CA ASP A 63 -11.77 0.80 14.53
C ASP A 63 -11.02 0.06 15.65
N PRO A 64 -11.68 -0.35 16.73
CA PRO A 64 -11.05 -1.06 17.84
C PRO A 64 -10.36 -2.37 17.43
N ARG A 65 -10.84 -3.04 16.37
CA ARG A 65 -10.21 -4.26 15.85
C ARG A 65 -8.81 -3.97 15.28
N PHE A 66 -8.64 -2.80 14.65
CA PHE A 66 -7.34 -2.35 14.14
C PHE A 66 -6.46 -1.79 15.25
N GLU A 67 -7.06 -1.07 16.21
CA GLU A 67 -6.36 -0.44 17.33
C GLU A 67 -5.49 -1.43 18.13
N LYS A 68 -6.02 -2.64 18.43
CA LYS A 68 -5.27 -3.68 19.15
C LYS A 68 -3.94 -4.05 18.46
N TYR A 69 -3.92 -4.09 17.12
CA TYR A 69 -2.71 -4.37 16.36
C TYR A 69 -1.76 -3.18 16.39
N VAL A 70 -2.28 -1.96 16.24
CA VAL A 70 -1.46 -0.74 16.32
C VAL A 70 -0.78 -0.62 17.68
N GLN A 71 -1.48 -0.90 18.78
CA GLN A 71 -0.89 -0.95 20.14
C GLN A 71 0.23 -1.99 20.23
N SER A 72 0.08 -3.15 19.58
CA SER A 72 1.15 -4.14 19.53
C SER A 72 2.37 -3.65 18.73
N TRP A 73 2.16 -2.91 17.63
CA TRP A 73 3.22 -2.31 16.83
C TRP A 73 3.95 -1.18 17.57
N GLU A 74 3.22 -0.38 18.35
CA GLU A 74 3.83 0.63 19.24
C GLU A 74 4.69 -0.04 20.32
N LYS A 75 4.15 -1.08 20.98
CA LYS A 75 4.89 -1.86 21.98
C LYS A 75 6.12 -2.55 21.41
N ALA A 76 6.05 -3.02 20.15
CA ALA A 76 7.19 -3.59 19.44
C ALA A 76 8.17 -2.52 18.92
N GLY A 77 7.86 -1.23 19.06
CA GLY A 77 8.71 -0.11 18.63
C GLY A 77 8.75 0.08 17.11
N VAL A 78 7.82 -0.52 16.34
CA VAL A 78 7.78 -0.41 14.86
C VAL A 78 6.81 0.63 14.35
N ALA A 79 5.91 1.12 15.22
CA ALA A 79 5.00 2.24 14.95
C ALA A 79 5.10 3.29 16.04
N LYS A 80 4.80 4.53 15.70
CA LYS A 80 4.65 5.64 16.65
C LYS A 80 3.79 6.76 16.09
N ILE A 81 3.31 7.63 16.98
CA ILE A 81 2.59 8.83 16.59
C ILE A 81 3.58 9.80 15.91
N TRP A 82 3.18 10.34 14.76
CA TRP A 82 3.86 11.44 14.08
C TRP A 82 3.38 12.79 14.61
N CYS A 83 2.09 13.06 14.52
CA CYS A 83 1.46 14.31 14.95
C CYS A 83 -0.04 14.10 15.23
N LYS A 84 -0.73 15.17 15.63
CA LYS A 84 -2.18 15.16 15.82
C LYS A 84 -2.91 16.08 14.83
N GLY A 85 -2.49 16.05 13.57
CA GLY A 85 -3.01 16.86 12.47
C GLY A 85 -1.93 17.72 11.83
N PHE A 86 -2.20 18.26 10.62
CA PHE A 86 -1.20 18.98 9.83
C PHE A 86 -1.51 20.48 9.66
N SER A 87 -2.61 20.99 10.20
CA SER A 87 -3.03 22.38 10.09
C SER A 87 -3.34 22.97 11.45
N GLY A 88 -2.81 24.16 11.74
CA GLY A 88 -3.14 24.94 12.93
C GLY A 88 -3.01 24.12 14.23
N ALA A 89 -4.08 24.11 15.04
CA ALA A 89 -4.16 23.32 16.27
C ALA A 89 -4.32 21.81 16.03
N GLY A 90 -4.40 21.38 14.78
CA GLY A 90 -4.72 20.00 14.39
C GLY A 90 -6.19 19.65 14.64
N ASP A 91 -6.58 18.43 14.25
CA ASP A 91 -7.91 17.87 14.52
C ASP A 91 -7.94 16.97 15.76
N GLY A 92 -6.80 16.87 16.47
CA GLY A 92 -6.63 16.06 17.67
C GLY A 92 -6.45 14.56 17.43
N HIS A 93 -6.71 14.06 16.24
CA HIS A 93 -6.55 12.64 15.94
C HIS A 93 -5.09 12.27 15.68
N PRO A 94 -4.54 11.22 16.33
CA PRO A 94 -3.19 10.76 16.07
C PRO A 94 -2.98 10.34 14.61
N ARG A 95 -1.85 10.78 14.05
CA ARG A 95 -1.30 10.29 12.79
C ARG A 95 -0.14 9.38 13.13
N PHE A 96 -0.29 8.10 12.84
CA PHE A 96 0.74 7.11 13.10
C PHE A 96 1.66 6.95 11.89
N ARG A 97 2.90 6.59 12.16
CA ARG A 97 3.90 6.25 11.15
C ARG A 97 4.76 5.06 11.59
N GLY A 98 5.45 4.45 10.65
CA GLY A 98 6.51 3.49 10.99
C GLY A 98 7.75 4.19 11.56
N THR A 99 8.46 3.54 12.46
CA THR A 99 9.56 4.15 13.23
C THR A 99 10.73 4.54 12.34
N GLU A 100 11.16 3.68 11.42
CA GLU A 100 12.23 3.93 10.46
C GLU A 100 11.72 4.16 9.02
N GLY A 101 10.43 4.44 8.88
CA GLY A 101 9.65 4.57 7.66
C GLY A 101 8.43 3.66 7.69
N MET A 102 7.47 3.92 6.82
CA MET A 102 6.19 3.20 6.80
C MET A 102 6.37 1.69 6.64
N ASN A 103 7.44 1.24 6.01
CA ASN A 103 7.73 -0.18 5.82
C ASN A 103 8.21 -0.92 7.09
N SER A 104 8.43 -0.24 8.22
CA SER A 104 8.79 -0.89 9.48
C SER A 104 7.71 -1.87 9.94
N ILE A 105 6.45 -1.48 9.82
CA ILE A 105 5.31 -2.30 10.20
C ILE A 105 5.17 -3.55 9.33
N PRO A 106 5.09 -3.45 7.98
CA PRO A 106 5.04 -4.63 7.11
C PRO A 106 6.22 -5.58 7.28
N LYS A 107 7.43 -5.05 7.50
CA LYS A 107 8.62 -5.88 7.74
C LYS A 107 8.53 -6.66 9.04
N TRP A 108 8.04 -6.04 10.10
CA TRP A 108 7.86 -6.68 11.39
C TRP A 108 6.81 -7.80 11.31
N LEU A 109 5.67 -7.55 10.63
CA LEU A 109 4.65 -8.56 10.38
C LEU A 109 5.21 -9.72 9.55
N ALA A 110 5.89 -9.41 8.45
CA ALA A 110 6.47 -10.42 7.56
C ALA A 110 7.54 -11.28 8.24
N GLY A 111 8.24 -10.75 9.24
CA GLY A 111 9.22 -11.51 10.02
C GLY A 111 8.61 -12.62 10.88
N GLN A 112 7.29 -12.69 11.00
CA GLN A 112 6.54 -13.67 11.78
C GLN A 112 5.70 -14.62 10.90
N LEU A 113 5.76 -14.48 9.57
CA LEU A 113 4.91 -15.14 8.59
C LEU A 113 5.74 -15.76 7.46
N ASP A 114 5.20 -16.74 6.72
CA ASP A 114 5.84 -17.22 5.48
C ASP A 114 5.56 -16.23 4.35
N VAL A 115 6.46 -15.28 4.14
CA VAL A 115 6.35 -14.25 3.09
C VAL A 115 7.45 -14.41 2.06
N ARG A 116 7.07 -14.73 0.84
CA ARG A 116 7.96 -14.94 -0.30
C ARG A 116 7.94 -13.73 -1.21
N THR A 117 8.90 -12.84 -1.05
CA THR A 117 9.08 -11.64 -1.89
C THR A 117 9.86 -11.97 -3.17
N GLY A 118 9.70 -11.13 -4.21
CA GLY A 118 10.29 -11.41 -5.53
C GLY A 118 9.55 -12.50 -6.31
N HIS A 119 8.43 -12.98 -5.80
CA HIS A 119 7.61 -14.01 -6.43
C HIS A 119 6.43 -13.38 -7.16
N LYS A 120 6.65 -12.98 -8.41
CA LYS A 120 5.60 -12.38 -9.24
C LYS A 120 4.70 -13.46 -9.83
N VAL A 121 3.48 -13.56 -9.28
CA VAL A 121 2.42 -14.40 -9.86
C VAL A 121 2.05 -13.84 -11.22
N LYS A 122 2.03 -14.66 -12.26
CA LYS A 122 1.62 -14.31 -13.63
C LYS A 122 0.22 -14.79 -13.98
N SER A 123 -0.23 -15.89 -13.37
CA SER A 123 -1.58 -16.43 -13.54
C SER A 123 -2.01 -17.27 -12.35
N VAL A 124 -3.31 -17.39 -12.14
CA VAL A 124 -3.92 -18.31 -11.17
C VAL A 124 -4.96 -19.16 -11.86
N ARG A 125 -5.01 -20.46 -11.57
CA ARG A 125 -5.95 -21.40 -12.19
C ARG A 125 -6.58 -22.30 -11.14
N PHE A 126 -7.84 -22.64 -11.31
CA PHE A 126 -8.52 -23.62 -10.45
C PHE A 126 -8.67 -24.94 -11.20
N VAL A 127 -7.92 -25.96 -10.79
CA VAL A 127 -7.86 -27.26 -11.48
C VAL A 127 -7.89 -28.38 -10.45
N ASN A 128 -8.73 -29.39 -10.64
CA ASN A 128 -8.85 -30.55 -9.74
C ASN A 128 -9.07 -30.16 -8.27
N GLN A 129 -9.90 -29.13 -8.04
CA GLN A 129 -10.27 -28.59 -6.71
C GLN A 129 -9.14 -27.83 -5.99
N PHE A 130 -8.04 -27.53 -6.65
CA PHE A 130 -6.93 -26.77 -6.10
C PHE A 130 -6.64 -25.53 -6.93
N TRP A 131 -6.21 -24.49 -6.24
CA TRP A 131 -5.64 -23.31 -6.86
C TRP A 131 -4.20 -23.58 -7.27
N HIS A 132 -3.83 -23.25 -8.49
CA HIS A 132 -2.47 -23.27 -8.99
C HIS A 132 -2.01 -21.84 -9.27
N LEU A 133 -0.87 -21.47 -8.68
CA LEU A 133 -0.24 -20.17 -8.90
C LEU A 133 1.01 -20.40 -9.76
N ASP A 134 1.04 -19.76 -10.93
CA ASP A 134 2.21 -19.76 -11.80
C ASP A 134 2.98 -18.46 -11.63
N PHE A 135 4.30 -18.56 -11.56
CA PHE A 135 5.19 -17.41 -11.38
C PHE A 135 5.99 -17.11 -12.65
N GLU A 136 6.59 -15.90 -12.72
CA GLU A 136 7.48 -15.54 -13.84
C GLU A 136 8.79 -16.33 -13.81
N GLU A 137 9.42 -16.44 -12.63
CA GLU A 137 10.77 -16.99 -12.47
C GLU A 137 10.87 -18.10 -11.42
N SER A 138 9.75 -18.51 -10.79
CA SER A 138 9.72 -19.51 -9.74
C SER A 138 8.86 -20.71 -10.13
N PRO A 139 9.08 -21.90 -9.56
CA PRO A 139 8.19 -23.03 -9.75
C PRO A 139 6.75 -22.74 -9.31
N SER A 140 5.79 -23.29 -10.02
CA SER A 140 4.37 -23.19 -9.66
C SER A 140 4.09 -23.88 -8.32
N VAL A 141 3.10 -23.38 -7.60
CA VAL A 141 2.60 -23.97 -6.35
C VAL A 141 1.11 -24.25 -6.43
N SER A 142 0.57 -25.02 -5.50
CA SER A 142 -0.86 -25.25 -5.35
C SER A 142 -1.35 -24.90 -3.95
N ALA A 143 -2.64 -24.60 -3.82
CA ALA A 143 -3.27 -24.32 -2.54
C ALA A 143 -4.75 -24.74 -2.54
N ASP A 144 -5.28 -25.05 -1.35
CA ASP A 144 -6.71 -25.37 -1.17
C ASP A 144 -7.56 -24.11 -1.30
N GLN A 145 -7.08 -22.97 -0.80
CA GLN A 145 -7.76 -21.68 -0.80
C GLN A 145 -6.84 -20.57 -1.32
N LEU A 146 -7.42 -19.57 -1.98
CA LEU A 146 -6.71 -18.42 -2.52
C LEU A 146 -7.33 -17.11 -2.05
N LEU A 147 -6.51 -16.24 -1.45
CA LEU A 147 -6.84 -14.86 -1.17
C LEU A 147 -6.02 -13.93 -2.08
N ILE A 148 -6.68 -13.05 -2.82
CA ILE A 148 -5.99 -12.06 -3.66
C ILE A 148 -6.20 -10.66 -3.05
N THR A 149 -5.09 -9.99 -2.71
CA THR A 149 -5.09 -8.65 -2.10
C THR A 149 -4.40 -7.59 -2.97
N SER A 150 -4.09 -7.93 -4.21
CA SER A 150 -3.56 -6.98 -5.19
C SER A 150 -4.63 -5.98 -5.63
N PRO A 151 -4.25 -4.78 -6.13
CA PRO A 151 -5.21 -3.86 -6.74
C PRO A 151 -6.08 -4.58 -7.78
N VAL A 152 -7.39 -4.32 -7.76
CA VAL A 152 -8.38 -5.08 -8.53
C VAL A 152 -8.06 -5.19 -10.04
N PRO A 153 -7.54 -4.16 -10.74
CA PRO A 153 -7.14 -4.35 -12.14
C PRO A 153 -6.01 -5.38 -12.32
N GLN A 154 -5.10 -5.51 -11.36
CA GLN A 154 -4.07 -6.56 -11.38
C GLN A 154 -4.68 -7.93 -11.06
N THR A 155 -5.63 -7.99 -10.15
CA THR A 155 -6.39 -9.21 -9.81
C THR A 155 -7.11 -9.75 -11.05
N ILE A 156 -7.83 -8.90 -11.78
CA ILE A 156 -8.53 -9.27 -13.01
C ILE A 156 -7.55 -9.84 -14.03
N ALA A 157 -6.42 -9.18 -14.26
CA ALA A 157 -5.39 -9.65 -15.19
C ALA A 157 -4.83 -11.04 -14.82
N LEU A 158 -4.66 -11.35 -13.52
CA LEU A 158 -4.23 -12.67 -13.06
C LEU A 158 -5.27 -13.76 -13.35
N LEU A 159 -6.54 -13.45 -13.13
CA LEU A 159 -7.66 -14.37 -13.36
C LEU A 159 -7.87 -14.64 -14.86
N GLU A 160 -7.79 -13.59 -15.69
CA GLU A 160 -7.88 -13.69 -17.15
C GLU A 160 -6.72 -14.52 -17.72
N ALA A 161 -5.49 -14.27 -17.26
CA ALA A 161 -4.32 -15.05 -17.68
C ALA A 161 -4.43 -16.54 -17.33
N GLY A 162 -5.14 -16.86 -16.25
CA GLY A 162 -5.41 -18.24 -15.83
C GLY A 162 -6.73 -18.81 -16.35
N GLN A 163 -7.49 -18.05 -17.14
CA GLN A 163 -8.80 -18.44 -17.67
C GLN A 163 -9.82 -18.82 -16.58
N VAL A 164 -9.80 -18.10 -15.46
CA VAL A 164 -10.74 -18.33 -14.35
C VAL A 164 -12.08 -17.70 -14.68
N GLU A 165 -13.12 -18.53 -14.73
CA GLU A 165 -14.48 -18.07 -14.96
C GLU A 165 -15.16 -17.70 -13.65
N LEU A 166 -15.37 -16.41 -13.41
CA LEU A 166 -16.19 -15.89 -12.33
C LEU A 166 -17.65 -15.74 -12.77
N SER A 167 -18.58 -15.72 -11.82
CA SER A 167 -19.97 -15.33 -12.08
C SER A 167 -20.05 -13.91 -12.66
N THR A 168 -21.15 -13.62 -13.35
CA THR A 168 -21.41 -12.28 -13.87
C THR A 168 -21.50 -11.24 -12.74
N SER A 169 -22.06 -11.60 -11.59
CA SER A 169 -22.14 -10.71 -10.42
C SER A 169 -20.76 -10.34 -9.92
N THR A 170 -19.88 -11.32 -9.69
CA THR A 170 -18.49 -11.05 -9.23
C THR A 170 -17.71 -10.22 -10.25
N LYS A 171 -17.81 -10.54 -11.55
CA LYS A 171 -17.16 -9.73 -12.60
C LYS A 171 -17.63 -8.29 -12.58
N ASN A 172 -18.94 -8.06 -12.44
CA ASN A 172 -19.50 -6.72 -12.38
C ASN A 172 -18.99 -5.94 -11.16
N TYR A 173 -18.97 -6.53 -9.96
CA TYR A 173 -18.44 -5.88 -8.78
C TYR A 173 -16.97 -5.46 -8.95
N LEU A 174 -16.13 -6.37 -9.43
CA LEU A 174 -14.71 -6.07 -9.64
C LEU A 174 -14.50 -4.99 -10.71
N SER A 175 -15.28 -5.01 -11.81
CA SER A 175 -15.16 -4.05 -12.91
C SER A 175 -15.53 -2.61 -12.54
N LEU A 176 -16.33 -2.41 -11.49
CA LEU A 176 -16.72 -1.10 -11.01
C LEU A 176 -15.63 -0.41 -10.18
N ILE A 177 -14.64 -1.17 -9.70
CA ILE A 177 -13.57 -0.63 -8.87
C ILE A 177 -12.53 0.06 -9.75
N SER A 178 -12.24 1.31 -9.42
CA SER A 178 -11.24 2.12 -10.13
C SER A 178 -10.26 2.75 -9.15
N TYR A 179 -9.12 3.18 -9.67
CA TYR A 179 -8.03 3.76 -8.88
C TYR A 179 -7.54 5.06 -9.50
N ASP A 180 -7.24 6.01 -8.64
CA ASP A 180 -6.49 7.21 -9.00
C ASP A 180 -5.00 6.93 -8.98
N PRO A 181 -4.23 7.47 -9.94
CA PRO A 181 -2.77 7.43 -9.91
C PRO A 181 -2.20 8.48 -8.95
N CYS A 182 -0.93 8.29 -8.57
CA CYS A 182 -0.15 9.29 -7.86
C CYS A 182 1.30 9.26 -8.32
N ILE A 183 1.83 10.42 -8.71
CA ILE A 183 3.27 10.60 -8.92
C ILE A 183 3.86 11.06 -7.59
N ALA A 184 4.80 10.28 -7.06
CA ALA A 184 5.58 10.61 -5.88
C ALA A 184 6.98 11.05 -6.30
N MET A 185 7.37 12.26 -5.93
CA MET A 185 8.70 12.80 -6.19
C MET A 185 9.48 12.83 -4.87
N MET A 186 10.57 12.10 -4.81
CA MET A 186 11.49 12.07 -3.68
C MET A 186 12.66 12.98 -3.98
N VAL A 187 12.85 14.03 -3.20
CA VAL A 187 13.77 15.12 -3.48
C VAL A 187 14.74 15.33 -2.33
N LEU A 188 16.01 15.41 -2.66
CA LEU A 188 17.05 15.93 -1.79
C LEU A 188 17.28 17.40 -2.17
N PRO A 189 16.93 18.37 -1.30
CA PRO A 189 17.10 19.78 -1.61
C PRO A 189 18.54 20.24 -1.34
N LYS A 190 19.06 21.17 -2.16
CA LYS A 190 20.36 21.82 -1.92
C LYS A 190 20.33 22.69 -0.66
N HIS A 191 19.22 23.36 -0.42
CA HIS A 191 18.98 24.20 0.74
C HIS A 191 17.67 23.80 1.39
N PRO A 192 17.57 23.80 2.73
CA PRO A 192 16.37 23.41 3.41
C PRO A 192 15.13 24.22 3.00
N LEU A 193 14.07 23.52 2.58
CA LEU A 193 12.76 24.10 2.38
C LEU A 193 12.09 24.30 3.73
N SER A 194 11.59 25.51 4.00
CA SER A 194 10.83 25.76 5.22
C SER A 194 9.51 25.00 5.20
N MET A 195 9.35 24.09 6.15
CA MET A 195 8.20 23.20 6.32
C MET A 195 7.43 23.53 7.60
N PRO A 196 6.16 23.10 7.74
CA PRO A 196 5.47 23.09 9.03
C PRO A 196 6.26 22.29 10.09
N GLU A 197 6.05 22.60 11.37
CA GLU A 197 6.81 22.03 12.49
C GLU A 197 6.91 20.50 12.47
N HIS A 198 5.84 19.82 12.10
CA HIS A 198 5.81 18.35 12.03
C HIS A 198 6.39 17.77 10.75
N GLY A 199 6.82 18.61 9.79
CA GLY A 199 7.31 18.14 8.50
C GLY A 199 6.22 17.61 7.55
N GLY A 200 4.96 17.74 7.90
CA GLY A 200 3.82 17.37 7.04
C GLY A 200 3.07 18.59 6.56
N TRP A 201 2.89 18.72 5.26
CA TRP A 201 2.11 19.81 4.67
C TRP A 201 1.01 19.24 3.79
N GLN A 202 -0.20 19.20 4.35
CA GLN A 202 -1.40 18.75 3.67
C GLN A 202 -1.98 19.93 2.87
N ILE A 203 -1.85 19.87 1.55
CA ILE A 203 -2.28 20.95 0.64
C ILE A 203 -3.69 20.65 0.15
N ASN A 204 -3.97 19.41 -0.27
CA ASN A 204 -5.27 18.95 -0.80
C ASN A 204 -5.77 19.73 -2.00
N GLU A 205 -4.88 20.25 -2.82
CA GLU A 205 -5.16 21.02 -4.04
C GLU A 205 -4.36 20.44 -5.20
N GLU A 206 -4.88 20.55 -6.42
CA GLU A 206 -4.10 20.26 -7.61
C GLU A 206 -3.09 21.39 -7.89
N PRO A 207 -1.89 21.06 -8.32
CA PRO A 207 -1.34 19.74 -8.62
C PRO A 207 -0.70 19.03 -7.41
N LEU A 208 -0.65 19.64 -6.21
CA LEU A 208 0.00 19.08 -5.02
C LEU A 208 -1.02 18.67 -3.97
N GLN A 209 -0.96 17.43 -3.52
CA GLN A 209 -1.79 16.93 -2.44
C GLN A 209 -1.10 16.98 -1.08
N PHE A 210 0.17 16.58 -1.04
CA PHE A 210 0.90 16.45 0.22
C PHE A 210 2.40 16.62 0.01
N ILE A 211 3.06 17.24 0.99
CA ILE A 211 4.51 17.28 1.07
C ILE A 211 4.92 16.74 2.44
N ALA A 212 5.87 15.80 2.47
CA ALA A 212 6.47 15.31 3.70
C ALA A 212 7.96 15.64 3.73
N ASP A 213 8.42 16.19 4.83
CA ASP A 213 9.82 16.19 5.21
C ASP A 213 10.09 14.95 6.05
N ASN A 214 10.79 13.99 5.48
CA ASN A 214 11.04 12.71 6.12
C ASN A 214 12.01 12.82 7.30
N GLN A 215 12.85 13.86 7.36
CA GLN A 215 13.70 14.14 8.54
C GLN A 215 12.87 14.70 9.70
N LEU A 216 12.07 15.75 9.49
CA LEU A 216 11.17 16.29 10.50
C LEU A 216 10.09 15.30 10.93
N LYS A 217 9.61 14.47 9.99
CA LYS A 217 8.78 13.30 10.30
C LYS A 217 9.47 12.34 11.27
N GLY A 218 10.79 12.39 11.36
CA GLY A 218 11.64 11.63 12.29
C GLY A 218 12.12 10.30 11.75
N LEU A 219 12.25 10.16 10.42
CA LEU A 219 13.04 9.09 9.84
C LEU A 219 14.54 9.39 10.04
N PRO A 220 15.39 8.36 10.15
CA PRO A 220 16.82 8.55 10.38
C PRO A 220 17.50 9.04 9.08
N ASN A 221 17.44 10.35 8.87
CA ASN A 221 18.03 11.03 7.72
C ASN A 221 19.13 12.01 8.16
N PRO A 222 20.27 12.11 7.45
CA PRO A 222 21.35 13.03 7.76
C PRO A 222 21.00 14.50 7.48
N GLY A 223 19.95 14.74 6.67
CA GLY A 223 19.46 16.05 6.29
C GLY A 223 18.03 16.00 5.81
N GLN A 224 17.52 17.13 5.31
CA GLN A 224 16.17 17.21 4.80
C GLN A 224 15.99 16.30 3.56
N ALA A 225 14.90 15.54 3.57
CA ALA A 225 14.52 14.65 2.48
C ALA A 225 13.01 14.76 2.25
N LEU A 226 12.61 15.27 1.10
CA LEU A 226 11.23 15.65 0.81
C LEU A 226 10.53 14.61 -0.07
N THR A 227 9.28 14.30 0.25
CA THR A 227 8.38 13.56 -0.64
C THR A 227 7.24 14.47 -1.04
N PHE A 228 7.05 14.67 -2.34
CA PHE A 228 5.91 15.38 -2.91
C PHE A 228 4.96 14.36 -3.51
N HIS A 229 3.68 14.43 -3.17
CA HIS A 229 2.61 13.68 -3.82
C HIS A 229 1.81 14.62 -4.71
N LEU A 230 1.79 14.33 -6.00
CA LEU A 230 0.91 15.02 -6.94
C LEU A 230 -0.53 14.50 -6.80
N GLY A 231 -1.49 15.37 -7.09
CA GLY A 231 -2.89 15.01 -7.12
C GLY A 231 -3.26 14.08 -8.28
N PRO A 232 -4.44 13.45 -8.23
CA PRO A 232 -4.88 12.51 -9.25
C PRO A 232 -4.91 13.08 -10.67
N GLN A 233 -5.42 14.31 -10.82
CA GLN A 233 -5.49 14.98 -12.10
C GLN A 233 -4.09 15.25 -12.66
N ALA A 234 -3.23 15.91 -11.89
CA ALA A 234 -1.86 16.18 -12.30
C ALA A 234 -1.06 14.89 -12.57
N SER A 235 -1.28 13.85 -11.76
CA SER A 235 -0.64 12.55 -11.97
C SER A 235 -1.08 11.89 -13.27
N THR A 236 -2.33 12.04 -13.66
CA THR A 236 -2.87 11.52 -14.93
C THR A 236 -2.31 12.32 -16.11
N GLU A 237 -2.38 13.66 -16.05
CA GLU A 237 -1.92 14.55 -17.11
C GLU A 237 -0.41 14.45 -17.36
N HIS A 238 0.36 14.19 -16.31
CA HIS A 238 1.83 14.13 -16.35
C HIS A 238 2.41 12.73 -16.22
N TRP A 239 1.59 11.69 -16.45
CA TRP A 239 2.02 10.29 -16.25
C TRP A 239 3.27 9.90 -17.02
N GLU A 240 3.38 10.34 -18.26
CA GLU A 240 4.52 10.06 -19.14
C GLU A 240 5.50 11.26 -19.22
N SER A 241 5.32 12.30 -18.39
CA SER A 241 6.18 13.48 -18.44
C SER A 241 7.59 13.17 -17.95
N GLU A 242 8.57 13.81 -18.57
CA GLU A 242 9.96 13.79 -18.15
C GLU A 242 10.14 14.46 -16.78
N PRO A 243 11.18 14.10 -16.02
CA PRO A 243 11.43 14.64 -14.69
C PRO A 243 11.46 16.17 -14.63
N GLU A 244 12.02 16.83 -15.62
CA GLU A 244 12.16 18.29 -15.68
C GLU A 244 10.81 19.00 -15.67
N LYS A 245 9.82 18.45 -16.37
CA LYS A 245 8.47 19.01 -16.40
C LYS A 245 7.77 18.88 -15.04
N LEU A 246 7.95 17.75 -14.35
CA LEU A 246 7.44 17.53 -13.00
C LEU A 246 8.13 18.45 -11.99
N ILE A 247 9.43 18.67 -12.12
CA ILE A 247 10.18 19.60 -11.28
C ILE A 247 9.64 21.02 -11.44
N GLU A 248 9.44 21.50 -12.68
CA GLU A 248 8.92 22.85 -12.92
C GLU A 248 7.48 23.01 -12.43
N LEU A 249 6.64 21.97 -12.53
CA LEU A 249 5.29 21.95 -11.96
C LEU A 249 5.35 22.19 -10.44
N VAL A 250 6.15 21.42 -9.73
CA VAL A 250 6.30 21.53 -8.26
C VAL A 250 6.93 22.88 -7.87
N ARG A 251 7.96 23.32 -8.57
CA ARG A 251 8.59 24.65 -8.34
C ARG A 251 7.59 25.78 -8.55
N GLY A 252 6.76 25.71 -9.59
CA GLY A 252 5.70 26.67 -9.86
C GLY A 252 4.72 26.79 -8.70
N GLU A 253 4.29 25.68 -8.17
CA GLU A 253 3.38 25.63 -7.01
C GLU A 253 4.02 26.15 -5.72
N LEU A 254 5.28 25.83 -5.48
CA LEU A 254 6.01 26.35 -4.33
C LEU A 254 6.25 27.87 -4.44
N ARG A 255 6.57 28.39 -5.64
CA ARG A 255 6.72 29.85 -5.87
C ARG A 255 5.43 30.60 -5.56
N LYS A 256 4.24 30.10 -5.92
CA LYS A 256 2.95 30.71 -5.57
C LYS A 256 2.76 30.82 -4.05
N ARG A 257 3.45 29.98 -3.27
CA ARG A 257 3.44 29.94 -1.81
C ARG A 257 4.67 30.64 -1.16
N GLY A 258 5.38 31.43 -1.96
CA GLY A 258 6.59 32.16 -1.49
C GLY A 258 7.77 31.26 -1.14
N LYS A 259 7.84 30.05 -1.69
CA LYS A 259 8.89 29.08 -1.44
C LYS A 259 9.77 28.87 -2.67
N VAL A 260 11.06 28.64 -2.44
CA VAL A 260 12.03 28.30 -3.49
C VAL A 260 12.58 26.90 -3.20
N LEU A 261 12.60 26.06 -4.22
CA LEU A 261 13.15 24.71 -4.17
C LEU A 261 14.30 24.57 -5.16
N GLU A 262 15.50 24.41 -4.61
CA GLU A 262 16.66 23.97 -5.38
C GLU A 262 16.91 22.49 -5.10
N ILE A 263 17.03 21.70 -6.16
CA ILE A 263 17.13 20.25 -6.09
C ILE A 263 18.58 19.85 -6.28
N GLU A 264 19.10 19.04 -5.36
CA GLU A 264 20.40 18.38 -5.50
C GLU A 264 20.21 17.05 -6.24
N ASP A 265 19.26 16.23 -5.81
CA ASP A 265 18.97 14.95 -6.45
C ASP A 265 17.47 14.60 -6.32
N ILE A 266 16.96 13.75 -7.23
CA ILE A 266 15.55 13.40 -7.33
C ILE A 266 15.35 11.97 -7.81
N GLN A 267 14.38 11.30 -7.23
CA GLN A 267 13.79 10.06 -7.74
C GLN A 267 12.29 10.22 -7.88
N ILE A 268 11.72 9.66 -8.94
CA ILE A 268 10.29 9.71 -9.22
C ILE A 268 9.74 8.28 -9.20
N HIS A 269 8.62 8.11 -8.52
CA HIS A 269 7.85 6.87 -8.52
C HIS A 269 6.42 7.13 -8.95
N ARG A 270 5.89 6.29 -9.83
CA ARG A 270 4.54 6.41 -10.39
C ARG A 270 3.67 5.27 -9.85
N TRP A 271 2.75 5.59 -8.95
CA TRP A 271 1.75 4.68 -8.41
C TRP A 271 0.53 4.66 -9.31
N ARG A 272 0.41 3.66 -10.20
CA ARG A 272 -0.74 3.55 -11.11
C ARG A 272 -2.05 3.30 -10.37
N TYR A 273 -2.00 2.51 -9.31
CA TYR A 273 -3.14 2.17 -8.46
C TYR A 273 -2.88 2.70 -7.04
N SER A 274 -2.86 4.03 -6.90
CA SER A 274 -2.48 4.66 -5.64
C SER A 274 -3.60 4.64 -4.62
N HIS A 275 -4.76 5.10 -5.02
CA HIS A 275 -5.92 5.26 -4.15
C HIS A 275 -7.18 4.78 -4.87
N PRO A 276 -8.05 3.96 -4.26
CA PRO A 276 -9.32 3.61 -4.86
C PRO A 276 -10.20 4.85 -5.02
N ALA A 277 -10.59 5.15 -6.25
CA ALA A 277 -11.53 6.22 -6.59
C ALA A 277 -12.97 5.74 -6.43
N ARG A 278 -13.21 4.45 -6.70
CA ARG A 278 -14.49 3.79 -6.47
C ARG A 278 -14.26 2.51 -5.68
N LEU A 279 -15.01 2.34 -4.61
CA LEU A 279 -14.90 1.23 -3.66
C LEU A 279 -16.05 0.24 -3.85
N HIS A 280 -15.84 -0.99 -3.38
CA HIS A 280 -16.90 -1.92 -3.03
C HIS A 280 -17.38 -1.67 -1.60
N GLU A 281 -18.66 -1.86 -1.33
CA GLU A 281 -19.25 -1.55 -0.01
C GLU A 281 -18.86 -2.58 1.06
N GLU A 282 -18.74 -3.84 0.67
CA GLU A 282 -18.36 -4.93 1.59
C GLU A 282 -16.85 -4.96 1.83
N SER A 283 -16.47 -5.49 3.00
CA SER A 283 -15.05 -5.57 3.40
C SER A 283 -14.21 -6.54 2.58
N PHE A 284 -14.85 -7.48 1.88
CA PHE A 284 -14.24 -8.47 0.99
C PHE A 284 -15.31 -9.03 0.05
N ILE A 285 -14.89 -9.78 -0.97
CA ILE A 285 -15.80 -10.54 -1.84
C ILE A 285 -15.37 -12.01 -1.81
N VAL A 286 -16.31 -12.93 -1.54
CA VAL A 286 -16.17 -14.34 -1.87
C VAL A 286 -16.58 -14.50 -3.33
N ALA A 287 -15.71 -15.07 -4.15
CA ALA A 287 -16.01 -15.25 -5.57
C ALA A 287 -17.17 -16.24 -5.76
N GLU A 288 -18.11 -15.86 -6.61
CA GLU A 288 -19.14 -16.76 -7.10
C GLU A 288 -18.70 -17.39 -8.44
N GLY A 289 -19.09 -18.65 -8.66
CA GLY A 289 -18.76 -19.40 -9.87
C GLY A 289 -17.47 -20.21 -9.76
N VAL A 290 -16.60 -19.94 -8.77
CA VAL A 290 -15.42 -20.73 -8.46
C VAL A 290 -15.27 -20.86 -6.95
N GLN A 291 -14.75 -22.01 -6.49
CA GLN A 291 -14.63 -22.30 -5.06
C GLN A 291 -13.35 -21.72 -4.45
N ASN A 292 -13.39 -21.43 -3.15
CA ASN A 292 -12.24 -21.13 -2.33
C ASN A 292 -11.40 -19.93 -2.83
N LEU A 293 -12.05 -18.89 -3.38
CA LEU A 293 -11.44 -17.66 -3.83
C LEU A 293 -12.04 -16.45 -3.10
N VAL A 294 -11.20 -15.63 -2.52
CA VAL A 294 -11.61 -14.41 -1.80
C VAL A 294 -10.77 -13.22 -2.31
N PHE A 295 -11.42 -12.06 -2.41
CA PHE A 295 -10.79 -10.78 -2.76
C PHE A 295 -10.87 -9.82 -1.60
N ALA A 296 -9.74 -9.20 -1.26
CA ALA A 296 -9.63 -8.20 -0.20
C ALA A 296 -8.64 -7.09 -0.59
N GLY A 297 -8.61 -6.01 0.16
CA GLY A 297 -7.69 -4.89 -0.08
C GLY A 297 -8.32 -3.54 0.23
N ASP A 298 -7.64 -2.48 -0.10
CA ASP A 298 -8.06 -1.10 0.15
C ASP A 298 -9.28 -0.63 -0.67
N ALA A 299 -9.68 -1.39 -1.66
CA ALA A 299 -10.88 -1.12 -2.45
C ALA A 299 -12.17 -1.67 -1.84
N PHE A 300 -12.08 -2.34 -0.68
CA PHE A 300 -13.22 -3.00 -0.03
C PHE A 300 -13.53 -2.33 1.32
N ALA A 301 -14.73 -1.75 1.44
CA ALA A 301 -15.29 -1.08 2.62
C ALA A 301 -14.47 0.07 3.23
N GLY A 302 -13.39 0.48 2.60
CA GLY A 302 -12.61 1.62 3.09
C GLY A 302 -11.21 1.70 2.51
N PRO A 303 -10.86 2.87 1.97
CA PRO A 303 -9.52 3.14 1.47
C PRO A 303 -8.56 3.30 2.64
N LYS A 304 -7.28 3.46 2.34
CA LYS A 304 -6.20 3.70 3.29
C LYS A 304 -5.76 2.43 4.03
N ILE A 305 -4.82 2.60 4.95
CA ILE A 305 -4.16 1.50 5.65
C ILE A 305 -5.12 0.75 6.58
N GLU A 306 -5.93 1.48 7.35
CA GLU A 306 -6.91 0.87 8.26
C GLU A 306 -7.95 0.03 7.51
N GLY A 307 -8.56 0.60 6.45
CA GLY A 307 -9.54 -0.12 5.65
C GLY A 307 -8.95 -1.37 5.00
N ALA A 308 -7.75 -1.26 4.42
CA ALA A 308 -7.06 -2.41 3.83
C ALA A 308 -6.73 -3.49 4.87
N ALA A 309 -6.32 -3.10 6.07
CA ALA A 309 -6.05 -4.02 7.18
C ALA A 309 -7.32 -4.76 7.62
N LEU A 310 -8.40 -4.02 7.83
CA LEU A 310 -9.70 -4.57 8.23
C LEU A 310 -10.29 -5.48 7.15
N SER A 311 -10.12 -5.12 5.88
CA SER A 311 -10.52 -5.96 4.75
C SER A 311 -9.81 -7.31 4.79
N GLY A 312 -8.49 -7.32 4.99
CA GLY A 312 -7.71 -8.55 5.14
C GLY A 312 -8.15 -9.41 6.32
N LEU A 313 -8.36 -8.78 7.49
CA LEU A 313 -8.85 -9.47 8.69
C LEU A 313 -10.22 -10.12 8.46
N SER A 314 -11.16 -9.38 7.86
CA SER A 314 -12.51 -9.88 7.58
C SER A 314 -12.51 -11.02 6.56
N ALA A 315 -11.68 -10.91 5.52
CA ALA A 315 -11.51 -11.96 4.51
C ALA A 315 -10.96 -13.25 5.15
N ALA A 316 -9.90 -13.15 5.94
CA ALA A 316 -9.31 -14.29 6.63
C ALA A 316 -10.30 -14.96 7.60
N GLN A 317 -11.11 -14.17 8.32
CA GLN A 317 -12.15 -14.68 9.19
C GLN A 317 -13.19 -15.51 8.40
N ALA A 318 -13.64 -15.01 7.25
CA ALA A 318 -14.59 -15.69 6.40
C ALA A 318 -14.04 -16.98 5.77
N MET A 319 -12.73 -17.05 5.50
CA MET A 319 -12.09 -18.23 4.92
C MET A 319 -12.04 -19.43 5.88
N ILE A 320 -12.15 -19.21 7.18
CA ILE A 320 -12.03 -20.27 8.19
C ILE A 320 -13.32 -20.45 9.02
N ALA A 321 -14.39 -19.71 8.70
CA ALA A 321 -15.71 -19.85 9.29
C ALA A 321 -16.44 -21.07 8.71
#